data_58a3e14fc5a2d12117170ea0cc138a11
#
_entry.id   58a3e14fc5a2d12117170ea0cc138a11
#
_cell.length_a   1.000
_cell.length_b   1.000
_cell.length_c   1.000
_cell.angle_alpha   90.00
_cell.angle_beta   90.00
_cell.angle_gamma   90.00
#
_symmetry.space_group_name_H-M   'P 1'
#
loop_
_entity.id
_entity.type
_entity.pdbx_description
1 polymer ?
#
loop_
_entity_poly.entity_id
_entity_poly.type
_entity_poly.pdbx_seq_one_letter_code
_entity_poly.pdbx_strand_id
1 'polypeptide(L)'
;MKVPKRFLLVCLCSLCCIGLYGQENSSKTIKIGKKDPAKTSENPFKLPAANAKDQPKLLYPIDVTMEKNQIQMLPNRTLVQAGAFLKIDPKIREKENKKAKQYFGDVHLGSIKTVSKFVGVVCRDHEYVDGDRVRIYLNGNIIEQNLTLTAGFQGLNVDLKEGVNILIFEALNQGASGPNTAQVDVYDEKGNLMYQNIWNLSTGARGTMTVIRE
;
A
#
# COMPACT_ATOMS: atom_id res chain seq x y z
N MET A 1 -38.78 24.96 -45.79
CA MET A 1 -37.48 25.14 -46.49
C MET A 1 -36.60 23.93 -46.18
N LYS A 2 -36.27 23.09 -47.18
CA LYS A 2 -35.40 21.91 -47.01
C LYS A 2 -33.94 22.34 -47.20
N VAL A 3 -33.16 22.27 -46.13
CA VAL A 3 -31.70 22.55 -46.18
C VAL A 3 -31.04 21.45 -47.03
N PRO A 4 -30.26 21.79 -48.07
CA PRO A 4 -29.66 20.77 -48.92
C PRO A 4 -28.59 19.98 -48.14
N LYS A 5 -28.67 18.64 -48.25
CA LYS A 5 -27.76 17.67 -47.56
C LYS A 5 -26.26 17.93 -47.77
N ARG A 6 -25.89 18.67 -48.80
CA ARG A 6 -24.48 19.05 -49.04
C ARG A 6 -23.94 20.11 -48.11
N PHE A 7 -24.81 20.95 -47.53
CA PHE A 7 -24.40 21.97 -46.54
C PHE A 7 -24.15 21.35 -45.16
N LEU A 8 -24.87 20.27 -44.83
CA LEU A 8 -24.67 19.52 -43.56
C LEU A 8 -23.33 18.79 -43.53
N LEU A 9 -22.87 18.28 -44.69
CA LEU A 9 -21.60 17.55 -44.78
C LEU A 9 -20.37 18.46 -44.57
N VAL A 10 -20.42 19.69 -45.10
CA VAL A 10 -19.33 20.68 -44.96
C VAL A 10 -19.22 21.20 -43.53
N CYS A 11 -20.34 21.38 -42.82
CA CYS A 11 -20.29 21.75 -41.41
C CYS A 11 -19.76 20.64 -40.51
N LEU A 12 -20.01 19.35 -40.83
CA LEU A 12 -19.50 18.21 -40.06
C LEU A 12 -17.98 18.05 -40.18
N CYS A 13 -17.43 18.33 -41.39
CA CYS A 13 -15.97 18.29 -41.60
C CYS A 13 -15.22 19.45 -40.94
N SER A 14 -15.85 20.62 -40.73
CA SER A 14 -15.19 21.76 -40.09
C SER A 14 -15.10 21.61 -38.58
N LEU A 15 -15.95 20.79 -37.93
CA LEU A 15 -15.89 20.51 -36.50
C LEU A 15 -14.79 19.50 -36.10
N CYS A 16 -14.29 18.70 -37.06
CA CYS A 16 -13.22 17.73 -36.79
C CYS A 16 -11.81 18.33 -36.77
N CYS A 17 -11.62 19.58 -37.17
CA CYS A 17 -10.28 20.19 -37.27
C CYS A 17 -9.85 21.00 -36.02
N ILE A 18 -10.66 21.07 -34.98
CA ILE A 18 -10.34 21.90 -33.78
C ILE A 18 -9.71 21.07 -32.64
N GLY A 19 -9.47 19.78 -32.84
CA GLY A 19 -9.03 18.84 -31.79
C GLY A 19 -7.54 18.49 -31.72
N LEU A 20 -6.65 19.16 -32.49
CA LEU A 20 -5.22 18.80 -32.53
C LEU A 20 -4.30 19.94 -32.11
N TYR A 21 -4.58 20.56 -30.95
CA TYR A 21 -3.53 21.26 -30.23
C TYR A 21 -2.96 20.27 -29.20
N GLY A 22 -1.92 19.56 -29.63
CA GLY A 22 -1.08 18.79 -28.74
C GLY A 22 -0.45 19.72 -27.72
N GLN A 23 -0.64 19.46 -26.44
CA GLN A 23 0.15 20.07 -25.37
C GLN A 23 1.60 19.64 -25.58
N GLU A 24 2.47 20.56 -25.97
CA GLU A 24 3.90 20.41 -25.80
C GLU A 24 4.19 20.31 -24.31
N ASN A 25 4.44 19.11 -23.85
CA ASN A 25 5.07 18.87 -22.55
C ASN A 25 6.51 19.37 -22.65
N SER A 26 6.72 20.62 -22.29
CA SER A 26 8.05 21.15 -22.00
C SER A 26 8.62 20.38 -20.81
N SER A 27 9.23 19.24 -21.08
CA SER A 27 10.10 18.57 -20.10
C SER A 27 11.31 19.46 -19.86
N LYS A 28 11.27 20.26 -18.81
CA LYS A 28 12.46 20.93 -18.27
C LYS A 28 13.44 19.85 -17.85
N THR A 29 14.36 19.55 -18.74
CA THR A 29 15.52 18.72 -18.44
C THR A 29 16.33 19.45 -17.37
N ILE A 30 16.27 18.97 -16.13
CA ILE A 30 17.17 19.44 -15.07
C ILE A 30 18.57 18.96 -15.45
N LYS A 31 19.39 19.84 -15.99
CA LYS A 31 20.83 19.59 -16.14
C LYS A 31 21.43 19.53 -14.74
N ILE A 32 21.67 18.34 -14.24
CA ILE A 32 22.50 18.12 -13.06
C ILE A 32 23.91 18.48 -13.50
N GLY A 33 24.36 19.68 -13.13
CA GLY A 33 25.73 20.07 -13.30
C GLY A 33 26.63 19.09 -12.56
N LYS A 34 27.69 18.59 -13.22
CA LYS A 34 28.74 17.83 -12.56
C LYS A 34 29.24 18.69 -11.41
N LYS A 35 28.99 18.22 -10.19
CA LYS A 35 29.55 18.83 -8.99
C LYS A 35 31.04 18.51 -9.03
N ASP A 36 31.88 19.52 -9.15
CA ASP A 36 33.31 19.35 -8.99
C ASP A 36 33.58 18.65 -7.65
N PRO A 37 34.63 17.81 -7.58
CA PRO A 37 34.96 17.12 -6.35
C PRO A 37 35.19 18.19 -5.27
N ALA A 38 34.36 18.12 -4.24
CA ALA A 38 34.40 19.02 -3.12
C ALA A 38 35.84 19.07 -2.59
N LYS A 39 36.43 20.26 -2.57
CA LYS A 39 37.65 20.52 -1.81
C LYS A 39 37.39 20.00 -0.41
N THR A 40 38.21 19.04 0.00
CA THR A 40 38.22 18.45 1.32
C THR A 40 38.18 19.61 2.33
N SER A 41 37.03 19.74 2.98
CA SER A 41 36.90 20.62 4.14
C SER A 41 37.89 20.11 5.18
N GLU A 42 38.91 20.89 5.47
CA GLU A 42 39.87 20.56 6.53
C GLU A 42 39.04 20.33 7.82
N ASN A 43 39.20 19.14 8.39
CA ASN A 43 38.58 18.78 9.65
C ASN A 43 39.08 19.76 10.73
N PRO A 44 38.22 20.55 11.41
CA PRO A 44 38.66 21.47 12.44
C PRO A 44 39.17 20.77 13.71
N PHE A 45 39.11 19.45 13.77
CA PHE A 45 39.66 18.60 14.85
C PHE A 45 40.97 17.92 14.39
N LYS A 46 42.01 18.70 14.10
CA LYS A 46 43.37 18.17 14.15
C LYS A 46 43.76 18.08 15.62
N LEU A 47 43.72 16.89 16.17
CA LEU A 47 44.42 16.55 17.40
C LEU A 47 45.93 16.87 17.16
N PRO A 48 46.59 17.61 18.04
CA PRO A 48 48.02 17.84 17.91
C PRO A 48 48.75 16.50 17.91
N ALA A 49 49.65 16.31 16.96
CA ALA A 49 50.47 15.11 16.91
C ALA A 49 51.25 15.00 18.22
N ALA A 50 50.98 13.96 18.99
CA ALA A 50 51.72 13.71 20.21
C ALA A 50 53.18 13.49 19.85
N ASN A 51 54.05 14.36 20.37
CA ASN A 51 55.48 14.22 20.23
C ASN A 51 55.91 12.89 20.86
N ALA A 52 56.62 12.04 20.11
CA ALA A 52 57.03 10.71 20.53
C ALA A 52 58.00 10.68 21.75
N LYS A 53 58.19 11.84 22.39
CA LYS A 53 59.07 11.95 23.57
C LYS A 53 58.35 11.96 24.92
N ASP A 54 57.00 12.09 24.91
CA ASP A 54 56.21 12.16 26.14
C ASP A 54 55.33 10.93 26.35
N GLN A 55 55.85 9.75 26.08
CA GLN A 55 55.16 8.54 26.52
C GLN A 55 55.37 8.40 28.02
N PRO A 56 54.29 8.33 28.81
CA PRO A 56 54.41 8.04 30.24
C PRO A 56 55.01 6.65 30.42
N LYS A 57 56.20 6.60 31.05
CA LYS A 57 56.89 5.37 31.40
C LYS A 57 55.98 4.62 32.35
N LEU A 58 55.38 3.54 31.89
CA LEU A 58 54.55 2.64 32.69
C LEU A 58 55.47 2.06 33.79
N LEU A 59 55.26 2.45 35.04
CA LEU A 59 56.03 2.08 36.20
C LEU A 59 55.80 0.64 36.67
N TYR A 60 54.84 -0.07 36.09
CA TYR A 60 54.54 -1.45 36.47
C TYR A 60 54.46 -2.32 35.20
N PRO A 61 55.07 -3.50 35.18
CA PRO A 61 54.82 -4.47 34.11
C PRO A 61 53.38 -4.95 34.30
N ILE A 62 52.51 -4.52 33.39
CA ILE A 62 51.19 -5.15 33.27
C ILE A 62 51.42 -6.49 32.63
N ASP A 63 51.35 -7.55 33.45
CA ASP A 63 51.29 -8.90 32.96
C ASP A 63 49.92 -9.12 32.28
N VAL A 64 49.91 -8.85 30.96
CA VAL A 64 48.72 -9.11 30.15
C VAL A 64 48.71 -10.60 29.82
N THR A 65 48.47 -11.41 30.85
CA THR A 65 47.90 -12.71 30.59
C THR A 65 46.49 -12.45 30.07
N MET A 66 46.38 -12.34 28.74
CA MET A 66 45.09 -12.33 28.09
C MET A 66 44.42 -13.67 28.36
N GLU A 67 43.75 -13.78 29.49
CA GLU A 67 42.61 -14.70 29.53
C GLU A 67 41.70 -14.30 28.39
N LYS A 68 41.58 -15.21 27.45
CA LYS A 68 40.73 -15.14 26.31
C LYS A 68 39.29 -15.24 26.80
N ASN A 69 38.87 -14.24 27.57
CA ASN A 69 37.47 -14.04 27.88
C ASN A 69 36.79 -13.79 26.55
N GLN A 70 36.27 -14.87 25.94
CA GLN A 70 35.34 -14.73 24.87
C GLN A 70 34.25 -13.78 25.37
N ILE A 71 34.25 -12.57 24.84
CA ILE A 71 33.14 -11.65 25.02
C ILE A 71 31.96 -12.35 24.36
N GLN A 72 31.19 -13.10 25.13
CA GLN A 72 29.89 -13.58 24.69
C GLN A 72 29.01 -12.34 24.55
N MET A 73 28.99 -11.82 23.36
CA MET A 73 28.00 -10.82 22.98
C MET A 73 26.64 -11.48 23.08
N LEU A 74 26.01 -11.27 24.22
CA LEU A 74 24.66 -11.69 24.59
C LEU A 74 24.43 -13.21 24.55
N PRO A 75 24.06 -13.83 25.69
CA PRO A 75 23.51 -15.17 25.65
C PRO A 75 22.39 -15.18 24.62
N ASN A 76 22.24 -16.30 23.86
CA ASN A 76 21.16 -16.54 22.91
C ASN A 76 19.79 -16.30 23.57
N ARG A 77 19.48 -15.06 23.86
CA ARG A 77 18.13 -14.64 24.19
C ARG A 77 17.41 -14.55 22.85
N THR A 78 16.45 -15.42 22.68
CA THR A 78 15.42 -15.22 21.67
C THR A 78 14.93 -13.79 21.83
N LEU A 79 15.35 -12.89 20.96
CA LEU A 79 14.85 -11.52 20.94
C LEU A 79 13.38 -11.65 20.60
N VAL A 80 12.54 -11.62 21.62
CA VAL A 80 11.11 -11.42 21.42
C VAL A 80 11.00 -10.02 20.82
N GLN A 81 10.67 -9.98 19.55
CA GLN A 81 10.50 -8.73 18.82
C GLN A 81 9.42 -7.94 19.58
N ALA A 82 9.85 -6.88 20.27
CA ALA A 82 8.92 -6.04 21.01
C ALA A 82 7.86 -5.56 20.03
N GLY A 83 6.61 -5.97 20.24
CA GLY A 83 5.52 -5.65 19.32
C GLY A 83 5.05 -6.79 18.41
N ALA A 84 5.68 -7.98 18.39
CA ALA A 84 5.21 -9.11 17.57
C ALA A 84 3.75 -9.51 17.85
N PHE A 85 3.22 -9.18 19.02
CA PHE A 85 1.83 -9.40 19.41
C PHE A 85 1.04 -8.09 19.58
N LEU A 86 1.66 -6.94 19.31
CA LEU A 86 0.98 -5.67 19.38
C LEU A 86 0.15 -5.51 18.10
N LYS A 87 -1.13 -5.84 18.17
CA LYS A 87 -2.09 -5.41 17.16
C LYS A 87 -2.23 -3.89 17.30
N ILE A 88 -1.36 -3.15 16.61
CA ILE A 88 -1.55 -1.71 16.46
C ILE A 88 -2.74 -1.55 15.52
N ASP A 89 -3.91 -1.40 16.12
CA ASP A 89 -5.07 -0.88 15.39
C ASP A 89 -4.96 0.65 15.43
N PRO A 90 -4.49 1.29 14.35
CA PRO A 90 -4.45 2.73 14.33
C PRO A 90 -5.90 3.21 14.38
N LYS A 91 -6.37 3.59 15.55
CA LYS A 91 -7.62 4.33 15.68
C LYS A 91 -7.44 5.70 15.04
N ILE A 92 -7.36 5.72 13.73
CA ILE A 92 -7.38 6.97 12.99
C ILE A 92 -8.80 7.50 13.16
N ARG A 93 -8.94 8.46 14.07
CA ARG A 93 -10.16 9.24 14.20
C ARG A 93 -10.22 10.22 13.03
N GLU A 94 -10.51 9.73 11.86
CA GLU A 94 -10.98 10.60 10.80
C GLU A 94 -12.34 11.16 11.23
N LYS A 95 -12.56 12.44 11.00
CA LYS A 95 -13.86 13.04 11.20
C LYS A 95 -14.79 12.47 10.13
N GLU A 96 -15.39 11.33 10.43
CA GLU A 96 -16.45 10.81 9.59
C GLU A 96 -17.55 11.87 9.48
N ASN A 97 -18.02 12.04 8.28
CA ASN A 97 -19.12 12.94 8.03
C ASN A 97 -20.38 12.33 8.66
N LYS A 98 -20.73 12.74 9.89
CA LYS A 98 -21.91 12.26 10.63
C LYS A 98 -23.25 12.47 9.90
N LYS A 99 -23.18 12.95 8.64
CA LYS A 99 -24.34 13.21 7.79
C LYS A 99 -24.74 12.04 6.89
N ALA A 100 -24.09 10.89 6.96
CA ALA A 100 -24.58 9.71 6.26
C ALA A 100 -25.96 9.35 6.81
N LYS A 101 -27.00 9.78 6.11
CA LYS A 101 -28.41 9.62 6.51
C LYS A 101 -28.87 8.15 6.42
N GLN A 102 -28.11 7.30 5.74
CA GLN A 102 -28.45 5.92 5.48
C GLN A 102 -27.35 5.00 6.02
N TYR A 103 -27.77 3.98 6.77
CA TYR A 103 -26.87 2.91 7.22
C TYR A 103 -26.87 1.78 6.19
N PHE A 104 -25.69 1.38 5.76
CA PHE A 104 -25.44 0.24 4.88
C PHE A 104 -24.81 -0.86 5.70
N GLY A 105 -25.61 -1.89 6.01
CA GLY A 105 -25.21 -3.03 6.84
C GLY A 105 -24.38 -4.05 6.11
N ASP A 106 -24.19 -5.19 6.75
CA ASP A 106 -23.47 -6.32 6.20
C ASP A 106 -24.13 -6.83 4.90
N VAL A 107 -23.29 -7.23 3.95
CA VAL A 107 -23.73 -7.72 2.63
C VAL A 107 -23.03 -9.04 2.28
N HIS A 108 -23.78 -9.94 1.64
CA HIS A 108 -23.20 -11.13 1.04
C HIS A 108 -22.80 -10.82 -0.41
N LEU A 109 -21.51 -10.87 -0.69
CA LEU A 109 -20.96 -10.56 -2.01
C LEU A 109 -21.14 -11.71 -3.01
N GLY A 110 -21.38 -12.93 -2.54
CA GLY A 110 -21.59 -14.10 -3.39
C GLY A 110 -20.64 -15.26 -3.10
N SER A 111 -20.68 -16.26 -3.97
CA SER A 111 -19.88 -17.48 -3.85
C SER A 111 -19.27 -17.85 -5.19
N ILE A 112 -18.03 -18.30 -5.19
CA ILE A 112 -17.32 -18.82 -6.36
C ILE A 112 -16.72 -20.18 -6.07
N LYS A 113 -16.51 -20.97 -7.12
CA LYS A 113 -15.81 -22.25 -7.08
C LYS A 113 -14.55 -22.18 -7.92
N THR A 114 -13.46 -22.78 -7.46
CA THR A 114 -12.19 -22.80 -8.15
C THR A 114 -11.40 -24.06 -7.83
N VAL A 115 -10.54 -24.46 -8.77
CA VAL A 115 -9.52 -25.50 -8.55
C VAL A 115 -8.15 -24.88 -8.22
N SER A 116 -8.06 -23.54 -8.27
CA SER A 116 -6.82 -22.79 -8.03
C SER A 116 -6.38 -22.90 -6.58
N LYS A 117 -5.07 -22.98 -6.34
CA LYS A 117 -4.49 -23.00 -4.99
C LYS A 117 -4.56 -21.64 -4.31
N PHE A 118 -4.53 -20.58 -5.10
CA PHE A 118 -4.72 -19.21 -4.63
C PHE A 118 -5.59 -18.42 -5.62
N VAL A 119 -6.11 -17.30 -5.17
CA VAL A 119 -6.82 -16.33 -6.00
C VAL A 119 -6.23 -14.94 -5.77
N GLY A 120 -6.18 -14.16 -6.84
CA GLY A 120 -5.86 -12.73 -6.73
C GLY A 120 -7.13 -11.96 -6.37
N VAL A 121 -7.11 -11.26 -5.24
CA VAL A 121 -8.22 -10.41 -4.80
C VAL A 121 -7.77 -8.97 -4.90
N VAL A 122 -8.44 -8.17 -5.70
CA VAL A 122 -8.12 -6.76 -5.88
C VAL A 122 -9.35 -5.89 -5.64
N CYS A 123 -9.13 -4.74 -5.02
CA CYS A 123 -10.17 -3.77 -4.70
C CYS A 123 -9.78 -2.40 -5.19
N ARG A 124 -10.76 -1.59 -5.54
CA ARG A 124 -10.61 -0.16 -5.81
C ARG A 124 -11.82 0.60 -5.31
N ASP A 125 -11.67 1.89 -5.12
CA ASP A 125 -12.81 2.78 -5.00
C ASP A 125 -13.53 2.87 -6.35
N HIS A 126 -14.85 2.70 -6.36
CA HIS A 126 -15.61 2.68 -7.60
C HIS A 126 -16.40 3.98 -7.85
N GLU A 127 -16.51 4.84 -6.84
CA GLU A 127 -17.24 6.12 -6.96
C GLU A 127 -16.27 7.30 -6.88
N TYR A 128 -15.96 7.75 -5.69
CA TYR A 128 -15.16 8.93 -5.46
C TYR A 128 -14.06 8.65 -4.43
N VAL A 129 -12.81 8.78 -4.86
CA VAL A 129 -11.65 8.51 -3.99
C VAL A 129 -11.59 9.56 -2.88
N ASP A 130 -12.06 9.21 -1.72
CA ASP A 130 -12.19 10.09 -0.57
C ASP A 130 -11.55 9.57 0.72
N GLY A 131 -10.75 8.52 0.59
CA GLY A 131 -9.99 7.93 1.69
C GLY A 131 -10.65 6.73 2.34
N ASP A 132 -11.51 6.02 1.62
CA ASP A 132 -12.08 4.75 2.05
C ASP A 132 -11.01 3.71 2.36
N ARG A 133 -11.20 2.96 3.44
CA ARG A 133 -10.28 1.92 3.88
C ARG A 133 -11.01 0.67 4.30
N VAL A 134 -10.38 -0.47 4.02
CA VAL A 134 -10.94 -1.78 4.35
C VAL A 134 -9.89 -2.67 5.02
N ARG A 135 -10.37 -3.59 5.83
CA ARG A 135 -9.60 -4.70 6.39
C ARG A 135 -10.10 -5.99 5.77
N ILE A 136 -9.18 -6.89 5.42
CA ILE A 136 -9.53 -8.14 4.77
C ILE A 136 -9.18 -9.31 5.68
N TYR A 137 -10.12 -10.22 5.83
CA TYR A 137 -9.95 -11.44 6.60
C TYR A 137 -10.09 -12.66 5.68
N LEU A 138 -9.33 -13.69 5.96
CA LEU A 138 -9.49 -15.03 5.41
C LEU A 138 -9.71 -16.03 6.54
N ASN A 139 -10.82 -16.73 6.54
CA ASN A 139 -11.15 -17.75 7.54
C ASN A 139 -10.98 -17.23 8.99
N GLY A 140 -11.35 -15.97 9.24
CA GLY A 140 -11.26 -15.30 10.53
C GLY A 140 -9.89 -14.67 10.87
N ASN A 141 -8.85 -14.92 10.07
CA ASN A 141 -7.54 -14.30 10.25
C ASN A 141 -7.41 -13.04 9.39
N ILE A 142 -6.81 -12.00 9.93
CA ILE A 142 -6.51 -10.77 9.17
C ILE A 142 -5.37 -11.08 8.21
N ILE A 143 -5.62 -10.87 6.90
CA ILE A 143 -4.62 -10.99 5.85
C ILE A 143 -4.18 -9.63 5.31
N GLU A 144 -5.04 -8.61 5.41
CA GLU A 144 -4.70 -7.21 5.14
C GLU A 144 -5.34 -6.32 6.20
N GLN A 145 -4.52 -5.56 6.91
CA GLN A 145 -4.98 -4.79 8.08
C GLN A 145 -5.65 -3.47 7.69
N ASN A 146 -5.17 -2.81 6.65
CA ASN A 146 -5.59 -1.46 6.31
C ASN A 146 -5.28 -1.14 4.85
N LEU A 147 -6.13 -1.61 3.94
CA LEU A 147 -6.05 -1.30 2.52
C LEU A 147 -6.78 0.01 2.25
N THR A 148 -6.06 1.02 1.79
CA THR A 148 -6.69 2.27 1.32
C THR A 148 -7.19 2.07 -0.10
N LEU A 149 -8.47 2.35 -0.32
CA LEU A 149 -9.07 2.28 -1.65
C LEU A 149 -8.66 3.49 -2.48
N THR A 150 -8.21 3.23 -3.69
CA THR A 150 -7.80 4.26 -4.66
C THR A 150 -8.54 4.05 -5.97
N ALA A 151 -8.38 4.96 -6.94
CA ALA A 151 -8.95 4.78 -8.28
C ALA A 151 -8.37 3.56 -9.01
N GLY A 152 -7.14 3.17 -8.70
CA GLY A 152 -6.49 1.98 -9.22
C GLY A 152 -6.71 0.76 -8.35
N PHE A 153 -6.78 -0.42 -8.95
CA PHE A 153 -6.87 -1.68 -8.21
C PHE A 153 -5.63 -1.92 -7.36
N GLN A 154 -5.87 -2.31 -6.12
CA GLN A 154 -4.87 -2.76 -5.16
C GLN A 154 -5.35 -4.04 -4.50
N GLY A 155 -4.44 -4.94 -4.17
CA GLY A 155 -4.85 -6.19 -3.54
C GLY A 155 -3.70 -7.15 -3.29
N LEU A 156 -4.06 -8.41 -3.07
CA LEU A 156 -3.16 -9.45 -2.63
C LEU A 156 -3.56 -10.82 -3.20
N ASN A 157 -2.60 -11.74 -3.21
CA ASN A 157 -2.87 -13.14 -3.48
C ASN A 157 -3.31 -13.82 -2.17
N VAL A 158 -4.38 -14.59 -2.24
CA VAL A 158 -5.02 -15.27 -1.12
C VAL A 158 -4.89 -16.77 -1.31
N ASP A 159 -4.08 -17.42 -0.47
CA ASP A 159 -3.92 -18.88 -0.47
C ASP A 159 -5.18 -19.54 0.05
N LEU A 160 -5.72 -20.48 -0.71
CA LEU A 160 -6.97 -21.18 -0.39
C LEU A 160 -6.68 -22.55 0.24
N LYS A 161 -7.37 -22.84 1.32
CA LYS A 161 -7.48 -24.21 1.84
C LYS A 161 -8.47 -25.01 1.00
N GLU A 162 -8.33 -26.33 0.96
CA GLU A 162 -9.32 -27.19 0.35
C GLU A 162 -10.69 -27.02 1.03
N GLY A 163 -11.76 -27.03 0.23
CA GLY A 163 -13.10 -26.78 0.69
C GLY A 163 -13.45 -25.29 0.79
N VAL A 164 -14.21 -24.93 1.82
CA VAL A 164 -14.78 -23.60 1.98
C VAL A 164 -13.78 -22.62 2.58
N ASN A 165 -13.59 -21.50 1.91
CA ASN A 165 -12.84 -20.34 2.39
C ASN A 165 -13.77 -19.12 2.46
N ILE A 166 -13.71 -18.39 3.56
CA ILE A 166 -14.53 -17.20 3.81
C ILE A 166 -13.63 -15.97 3.79
N LEU A 167 -13.86 -15.11 2.80
CA LEU A 167 -13.28 -13.77 2.71
C LEU A 167 -14.25 -12.76 3.29
N ILE A 168 -13.75 -11.87 4.16
CA ILE A 168 -14.54 -10.80 4.75
C ILE A 168 -13.80 -9.48 4.52
N PHE A 169 -14.52 -8.50 4.01
CA PHE A 169 -14.09 -7.12 3.82
C PHE A 169 -14.81 -6.24 4.83
N GLU A 170 -14.10 -5.71 5.81
CA GLU A 170 -14.65 -4.83 6.84
C GLU A 170 -14.34 -3.37 6.51
N ALA A 171 -15.37 -2.54 6.39
CA ALA A 171 -15.21 -1.10 6.19
C ALA A 171 -14.65 -0.45 7.45
N LEU A 172 -13.44 0.13 7.39
CA LEU A 172 -12.81 0.79 8.52
C LEU A 172 -13.29 2.23 8.70
N ASN A 173 -13.71 2.87 7.63
CA ASN A 173 -14.28 4.22 7.59
C ASN A 173 -15.21 4.37 6.39
N GLN A 174 -15.78 5.55 6.22
CA GLN A 174 -16.66 5.91 5.10
C GLN A 174 -16.10 7.10 4.29
N GLY A 175 -14.78 7.31 4.36
CA GLY A 175 -14.14 8.42 3.69
C GLY A 175 -14.71 9.79 4.10
N ALA A 176 -14.63 10.76 3.21
CA ALA A 176 -15.13 12.11 3.45
C ALA A 176 -16.62 12.28 3.08
N SER A 177 -17.14 11.45 2.18
CA SER A 177 -18.49 11.57 1.61
C SER A 177 -19.42 10.39 1.89
N GLY A 178 -18.88 9.25 2.42
CA GLY A 178 -19.59 8.02 2.81
C GLY A 178 -20.79 7.63 1.93
N PRO A 179 -21.13 6.35 1.82
CA PRO A 179 -20.56 5.19 2.52
C PRO A 179 -19.18 4.78 2.00
N ASN A 180 -18.55 3.78 2.62
CA ASN A 180 -17.39 3.10 2.05
C ASN A 180 -17.82 2.38 0.76
N THR A 181 -17.24 2.77 -0.37
CA THR A 181 -17.61 2.27 -1.68
C THR A 181 -16.44 1.54 -2.32
N ALA A 182 -16.65 0.29 -2.74
CA ALA A 182 -15.61 -0.42 -3.44
C ALA A 182 -16.14 -1.37 -4.51
N GLN A 183 -15.27 -1.62 -5.48
CA GLN A 183 -15.34 -2.73 -6.40
C GLN A 183 -14.30 -3.76 -5.99
N VAL A 184 -14.69 -5.04 -5.96
CA VAL A 184 -13.81 -6.18 -5.77
C VAL A 184 -13.83 -7.05 -7.01
N ASP A 185 -12.64 -7.39 -7.50
CA ASP A 185 -12.44 -8.34 -8.58
C ASP A 185 -11.60 -9.51 -8.07
N VAL A 186 -11.96 -10.73 -8.50
CA VAL A 186 -11.25 -11.95 -8.12
C VAL A 186 -10.76 -12.66 -9.37
N TYR A 187 -9.48 -12.99 -9.38
CA TYR A 187 -8.78 -13.62 -10.49
C TYR A 187 -8.28 -15.01 -10.09
N ASP A 188 -8.25 -15.93 -11.05
CA ASP A 188 -7.61 -17.22 -10.89
C ASP A 188 -6.07 -17.14 -10.96
N GLU A 189 -5.37 -18.28 -10.77
CA GLU A 189 -3.91 -18.38 -10.89
C GLU A 189 -3.38 -17.97 -12.28
N LYS A 190 -4.22 -18.00 -13.31
CA LYS A 190 -3.86 -17.65 -14.70
C LYS A 190 -4.13 -16.19 -15.02
N GLY A 191 -4.69 -15.44 -14.07
CA GLY A 191 -5.08 -14.04 -14.26
C GLY A 191 -6.42 -13.86 -14.98
N ASN A 192 -7.26 -14.88 -15.07
CA ASN A 192 -8.61 -14.73 -15.61
C ASN A 192 -9.55 -14.19 -14.54
N LEU A 193 -10.36 -13.21 -14.90
CA LEU A 193 -11.39 -12.69 -14.01
C LEU A 193 -12.47 -13.76 -13.76
N MET A 194 -12.64 -14.15 -12.52
CA MET A 194 -13.62 -15.13 -12.09
C MET A 194 -14.88 -14.48 -11.55
N TYR A 195 -14.74 -13.34 -10.88
CA TYR A 195 -15.81 -12.69 -10.17
C TYR A 195 -15.58 -11.20 -10.02
N GLN A 196 -16.66 -10.44 -10.05
CA GLN A 196 -16.67 -9.00 -9.82
C GLN A 196 -17.94 -8.61 -9.05
N ASN A 197 -17.79 -7.74 -8.07
CA ASN A 197 -18.92 -7.15 -7.35
C ASN A 197 -18.56 -5.77 -6.81
N ILE A 198 -19.57 -5.04 -6.34
CA ILE A 198 -19.43 -3.75 -5.68
C ILE A 198 -20.13 -3.78 -4.33
N TRP A 199 -19.70 -2.92 -3.41
CA TRP A 199 -20.41 -2.72 -2.15
C TRP A 199 -20.52 -1.26 -1.76
N ASN A 200 -21.50 -1.01 -0.92
CA ASN A 200 -21.65 0.21 -0.14
C ASN A 200 -21.79 -0.24 1.32
N LEU A 201 -20.84 0.13 2.17
CA LEU A 201 -20.79 -0.30 3.56
C LEU A 201 -20.64 0.89 4.49
N SER A 202 -21.36 0.89 5.60
CA SER A 202 -21.08 1.81 6.70
C SER A 202 -19.86 1.32 7.50
N THR A 203 -19.22 2.21 8.22
CA THR A 203 -18.09 1.88 9.10
C THR A 203 -18.43 0.71 10.02
N GLY A 204 -17.59 -0.32 10.03
CA GLY A 204 -17.75 -1.56 10.80
C GLY A 204 -18.63 -2.61 10.13
N ALA A 205 -19.36 -2.28 9.05
CA ALA A 205 -20.11 -3.26 8.27
C ALA A 205 -19.17 -4.10 7.39
N ARG A 206 -19.64 -5.27 6.99
CA ARG A 206 -18.85 -6.32 6.35
C ARG A 206 -19.45 -6.83 5.06
N GLY A 207 -18.62 -6.93 4.03
CA GLY A 207 -18.89 -7.69 2.82
C GLY A 207 -18.32 -9.09 2.96
N THR A 208 -19.13 -10.13 2.81
CA THR A 208 -18.69 -11.53 2.94
C THR A 208 -18.77 -12.26 1.61
N MET A 209 -17.69 -12.91 1.23
CA MET A 209 -17.58 -13.73 0.02
C MET A 209 -17.13 -15.14 0.37
N THR A 210 -17.73 -16.14 -0.29
CA THR A 210 -17.35 -17.55 -0.13
C THR A 210 -16.57 -18.02 -1.35
N VAL A 211 -15.39 -18.59 -1.13
CA VAL A 211 -14.57 -19.23 -2.17
C VAL A 211 -14.44 -20.70 -1.87
N ILE A 212 -14.94 -21.56 -2.75
CA ILE A 212 -14.87 -23.01 -2.60
C ILE A 212 -13.78 -23.56 -3.50
N ARG A 213 -12.72 -24.09 -2.89
CA ARG A 213 -11.66 -24.78 -3.62
C ARG A 213 -12.02 -26.26 -3.74
N GLU A 214 -12.18 -26.74 -4.97
CA GLU A 214 -12.47 -28.14 -5.33
C GLU A 214 -11.21 -28.95 -5.56
#